data_9f46f5cf3c103a74e777248d40fa7b63
#
_entry.id   9f46f5cf3c103a74e777248d40fa7b63
#
_cell.length_a   1.000
_cell.length_b   1.000
_cell.length_c   1.000
_cell.angle_alpha   90.00
_cell.angle_beta   90.00
_cell.angle_gamma   90.00
#
_symmetry.space_group_name_H-M   'P 1'
#
loop_
_entity.id
_entity.type
_entity.pdbx_description
1 polymer ?
#
loop_
_entity_poly.entity_id
_entity_poly.type
_entity_poly.pdbx_seq_one_letter_code
_entity_poly.pdbx_strand_id
1 'polypeptide(L)'
;MKKRILTCLLALLAVLTMMVPAWAEQTEDDIFIYDTAGLLNEDEWLELELLADEISWRYRCAVYIVTVEDYEDYGSDPYDAAANIYNGNDFGIGENREGIMLMLSMYDRDYDLFVRDGGTAEYAVNKYGRHQMTEVFLDNFGNNDWVGGFKDYLSACDEYLSLAEQGHPVRKPLIKVLPMALGIGVVLALAVCLFLKSKMKSVRQGAEADTYVTAEGLNLTEQYDRYTHTTKTSRKISKDSDSGSSDHSGGGGSSTSGKF
;
A
#
# COMPACT_ATOMS: atom_id res chain seq x y z
N MET A 1 -36.06 41.35 -35.67
CA MET A 1 -35.33 40.09 -35.69
C MET A 1 -33.82 40.26 -35.54
N LYS A 2 -33.16 41.13 -36.34
CA LYS A 2 -31.69 41.30 -36.30
C LYS A 2 -31.11 41.69 -34.91
N LYS A 3 -31.79 42.55 -34.12
CA LYS A 3 -31.33 42.93 -32.74
C LYS A 3 -31.39 41.79 -31.75
N ARG A 4 -32.36 40.87 -31.84
CA ARG A 4 -32.48 39.69 -30.96
C ARG A 4 -31.43 38.63 -31.29
N ILE A 5 -31.06 38.46 -32.55
CA ILE A 5 -30.01 37.55 -32.99
C ILE A 5 -28.65 38.08 -32.52
N LEU A 6 -28.41 39.39 -32.57
CA LEU A 6 -27.17 40.01 -32.11
C LEU A 6 -27.00 39.86 -30.55
N THR A 7 -28.09 40.01 -29.78
CA THR A 7 -28.05 39.81 -28.34
C THR A 7 -27.81 38.33 -27.94
N CYS A 8 -28.41 37.40 -28.69
CA CYS A 8 -28.13 35.96 -28.46
C CYS A 8 -26.68 35.60 -28.84
N LEU A 9 -26.14 36.18 -29.92
CA LEU A 9 -24.74 35.96 -30.33
C LEU A 9 -23.75 36.54 -29.32
N LEU A 10 -24.04 37.71 -28.75
CA LEU A 10 -23.22 38.35 -27.71
C LEU A 10 -23.29 37.57 -26.39
N ALA A 11 -24.47 37.03 -26.03
CA ALA A 11 -24.62 36.19 -24.86
C ALA A 11 -23.88 34.86 -25.02
N LEU A 12 -23.92 34.23 -26.20
CA LEU A 12 -23.19 33.02 -26.52
C LEU A 12 -21.66 33.25 -26.46
N LEU A 13 -21.19 34.39 -26.97
CA LEU A 13 -19.79 34.78 -26.91
C LEU A 13 -19.31 34.98 -25.45
N ALA A 14 -20.15 35.60 -24.62
CA ALA A 14 -19.85 35.81 -23.19
C ALA A 14 -19.81 34.48 -22.38
N VAL A 15 -20.63 33.48 -22.74
CA VAL A 15 -20.58 32.14 -22.13
C VAL A 15 -19.33 31.37 -22.59
N LEU A 16 -18.91 31.52 -23.85
CA LEU A 16 -17.68 30.91 -24.37
C LEU A 16 -16.42 31.46 -23.69
N THR A 17 -16.40 32.73 -23.30
CA THR A 17 -15.25 33.33 -22.59
C THR A 17 -15.16 32.94 -21.11
N MET A 18 -16.25 32.41 -20.53
CA MET A 18 -16.24 31.86 -19.15
C MET A 18 -15.80 30.39 -19.07
N MET A 19 -15.63 29.70 -20.19
CA MET A 19 -15.08 28.35 -20.28
C MET A 19 -13.57 28.31 -20.54
N VAL A 20 -12.84 29.39 -20.24
CA VAL A 20 -11.38 29.25 -20.09
C VAL A 20 -11.17 28.43 -18.84
N PRO A 21 -10.65 27.19 -18.92
CA PRO A 21 -10.21 26.52 -17.71
C PRO A 21 -9.25 27.50 -17.01
N ALA A 22 -9.48 27.73 -15.73
CA ALA A 22 -8.47 28.39 -14.91
C ALA A 22 -7.25 27.47 -14.99
N TRP A 23 -6.34 27.81 -15.87
CA TRP A 23 -4.99 27.30 -15.83
C TRP A 23 -4.51 27.74 -14.46
N ALA A 24 -4.32 26.76 -13.55
CA ALA A 24 -3.70 27.03 -12.28
C ALA A 24 -2.43 27.84 -12.62
N GLU A 25 -2.33 29.03 -12.03
CA GLU A 25 -1.12 29.82 -12.08
C GLU A 25 0.00 28.88 -11.66
N GLN A 26 0.86 28.49 -12.62
CA GLN A 26 2.16 27.93 -12.29
C GLN A 26 2.84 29.04 -11.51
N THR A 27 2.95 28.85 -10.21
CA THR A 27 3.84 29.67 -9.40
C THR A 27 5.24 29.32 -9.86
N GLU A 28 5.96 30.33 -10.36
CA GLU A 28 7.27 30.22 -11.04
C GLU A 28 8.41 29.68 -10.14
N ASP A 29 8.13 29.09 -8.95
CA ASP A 29 9.13 28.75 -7.94
C ASP A 29 8.95 27.37 -7.29
N ASP A 30 8.21 26.44 -7.88
CA ASP A 30 8.13 25.09 -7.33
C ASP A 30 9.40 24.30 -7.69
N ILE A 31 10.30 24.16 -6.73
CA ILE A 31 11.52 23.36 -6.84
C ILE A 31 11.23 21.96 -6.31
N PHE A 32 11.62 20.94 -7.05
CA PHE A 32 11.42 19.54 -6.69
C PHE A 32 12.71 18.84 -6.27
N ILE A 33 13.89 19.44 -6.56
CA ILE A 33 15.19 18.83 -6.22
C ILE A 33 15.96 19.74 -5.27
N TYR A 34 16.19 19.24 -4.08
CA TYR A 34 16.94 19.88 -2.98
C TYR A 34 18.22 19.10 -2.72
N ASP A 35 19.27 19.40 -3.48
CA ASP A 35 20.57 18.75 -3.37
C ASP A 35 21.49 19.50 -2.41
N THR A 36 21.27 19.34 -1.08
CA THR A 36 22.10 19.99 -0.07
C THR A 36 23.41 19.24 0.17
N ALA A 37 23.50 17.96 -0.17
CA ALA A 37 24.73 17.19 -0.11
C ALA A 37 25.67 17.42 -1.30
N GLY A 38 25.22 18.14 -2.35
CA GLY A 38 26.05 18.51 -3.49
C GLY A 38 26.47 17.34 -4.37
N LEU A 39 25.54 16.40 -4.62
CA LEU A 39 25.79 15.19 -5.41
C LEU A 39 25.71 15.46 -6.92
N LEU A 40 25.03 16.54 -7.32
CA LEU A 40 24.73 16.87 -8.70
C LEU A 40 25.48 18.13 -9.14
N ASN A 41 25.91 18.15 -10.38
CA ASN A 41 26.33 19.41 -11.01
C ASN A 41 25.11 20.18 -11.54
N GLU A 42 25.33 21.43 -11.98
CA GLU A 42 24.25 22.35 -12.39
C GLU A 42 23.44 21.81 -13.59
N ASP A 43 24.10 21.19 -14.58
CA ASP A 43 23.44 20.61 -15.76
C ASP A 43 22.62 19.37 -15.38
N GLU A 44 23.15 18.50 -14.51
CA GLU A 44 22.48 17.30 -14.01
C GLU A 44 21.27 17.68 -13.14
N TRP A 45 21.45 18.67 -12.25
CA TRP A 45 20.36 19.19 -11.44
C TRP A 45 19.22 19.73 -12.31
N LEU A 46 19.53 20.54 -13.31
CA LEU A 46 18.53 21.10 -14.21
C LEU A 46 17.78 20.03 -15.02
N GLU A 47 18.49 19.01 -15.52
CA GLU A 47 17.87 17.90 -16.25
C GLU A 47 16.86 17.15 -15.36
N LEU A 48 17.24 16.83 -14.13
CA LEU A 48 16.38 16.10 -13.19
C LEU A 48 15.22 16.96 -12.69
N GLU A 49 15.45 18.27 -12.45
CA GLU A 49 14.40 19.21 -12.05
C GLU A 49 13.29 19.30 -13.11
N LEU A 50 13.67 19.42 -14.38
CA LEU A 50 12.70 19.45 -15.50
C LEU A 50 11.89 18.17 -15.59
N LEU A 51 12.50 17.00 -15.33
CA LEU A 51 11.79 15.72 -15.29
C LEU A 51 10.84 15.63 -14.10
N ALA A 52 11.28 16.06 -12.93
CA ALA A 52 10.48 16.04 -11.71
C ALA A 52 9.28 16.99 -11.83
N ASP A 53 9.48 18.20 -12.40
CA ASP A 53 8.42 19.17 -12.68
C ASP A 53 7.38 18.59 -13.65
N GLU A 54 7.82 18.04 -14.79
CA GLU A 54 6.93 17.43 -15.78
C GLU A 54 6.05 16.32 -15.17
N ILE A 55 6.63 15.41 -14.39
CA ILE A 55 5.93 14.31 -13.75
C ILE A 55 4.95 14.86 -12.71
N SER A 56 5.40 15.77 -11.85
CA SER A 56 4.62 16.33 -10.74
C SER A 56 3.35 17.00 -11.22
N TRP A 57 3.45 17.84 -12.24
CA TRP A 57 2.29 18.55 -12.79
C TRP A 57 1.40 17.67 -13.67
N ARG A 58 1.96 16.68 -14.37
CA ARG A 58 1.18 15.71 -15.15
C ARG A 58 0.20 14.96 -14.28
N TYR A 59 0.64 14.49 -13.11
CA TYR A 59 -0.19 13.65 -12.23
C TYR A 59 -0.77 14.39 -11.03
N ARG A 60 -0.53 15.69 -10.88
CA ARG A 60 -0.91 16.46 -9.70
C ARG A 60 -0.42 15.86 -8.39
N CYS A 61 0.76 15.28 -8.43
CA CYS A 61 1.43 14.60 -7.31
C CYS A 61 2.91 14.99 -7.36
N ALA A 62 3.37 15.77 -6.40
CA ALA A 62 4.75 16.25 -6.37
C ALA A 62 5.75 15.10 -6.22
N VAL A 63 6.84 15.14 -6.98
CA VAL A 63 7.90 14.13 -6.90
C VAL A 63 9.20 14.82 -6.54
N TYR A 64 9.61 14.66 -5.27
CA TYR A 64 10.78 15.33 -4.73
C TYR A 64 12.00 14.40 -4.64
N ILE A 65 13.19 15.01 -4.82
CA ILE A 65 14.48 14.45 -4.46
C ILE A 65 15.11 15.39 -3.44
N VAL A 66 15.48 14.86 -2.28
CA VAL A 66 16.14 15.62 -1.22
C VAL A 66 17.40 14.88 -0.81
N THR A 67 18.56 15.56 -0.88
CA THR A 67 19.81 15.01 -0.35
C THR A 67 20.25 15.81 0.85
N VAL A 68 20.65 15.14 1.92
CA VAL A 68 21.15 15.76 3.15
C VAL A 68 22.47 15.12 3.55
N GLU A 69 23.30 15.86 4.30
CA GLU A 69 24.53 15.29 4.87
C GLU A 69 24.20 14.23 5.92
N ASP A 70 23.34 14.57 6.88
CA ASP A 70 22.95 13.69 7.96
C ASP A 70 21.45 13.84 8.25
N TYR A 71 20.71 12.74 8.27
CA TYR A 71 19.29 12.74 8.61
C TYR A 71 19.03 13.09 10.09
N GLU A 72 20.02 12.84 10.99
CA GLU A 72 19.88 13.14 12.42
C GLU A 72 19.67 14.63 12.70
N ASP A 73 20.05 15.52 11.79
CA ASP A 73 19.76 16.95 11.88
C ASP A 73 18.26 17.27 11.72
N TYR A 74 17.48 16.34 11.17
CA TYR A 74 16.06 16.53 10.84
C TYR A 74 15.12 15.60 11.61
N GLY A 75 15.60 14.46 12.12
CA GLY A 75 14.78 13.50 12.82
C GLY A 75 15.56 12.45 13.59
N SER A 76 14.85 11.63 14.35
CA SER A 76 15.44 10.56 15.16
C SER A 76 15.76 9.29 14.36
N ASP A 77 15.15 9.16 13.21
CA ASP A 77 15.37 8.09 12.23
C ASP A 77 15.09 8.62 10.81
N PRO A 78 15.46 7.89 9.74
CA PRO A 78 15.25 8.35 8.36
C PRO A 78 13.79 8.70 8.03
N TYR A 79 12.83 7.97 8.58
CA TYR A 79 11.41 8.26 8.37
C TYR A 79 10.99 9.56 9.04
N ASP A 80 11.35 9.76 10.31
CA ASP A 80 11.07 10.99 11.04
C ASP A 80 11.69 12.20 10.34
N ALA A 81 12.94 12.06 9.86
CA ALA A 81 13.63 13.10 9.13
C ALA A 81 12.90 13.45 7.82
N ALA A 82 12.56 12.46 7.01
CA ALA A 82 11.82 12.66 5.78
C ALA A 82 10.43 13.30 6.03
N ALA A 83 9.70 12.82 7.03
CA ALA A 83 8.41 13.39 7.40
C ALA A 83 8.52 14.85 7.88
N ASN A 84 9.57 15.18 8.66
CA ASN A 84 9.82 16.54 9.15
C ASN A 84 10.22 17.48 8.01
N ILE A 85 11.08 17.03 7.09
CA ILE A 85 11.44 17.79 5.88
C ILE A 85 10.20 18.05 5.03
N TYR A 86 9.40 17.00 4.74
CA TYR A 86 8.20 17.12 3.93
C TYR A 86 7.17 18.08 4.53
N ASN A 87 6.90 17.94 5.83
CA ASN A 87 5.90 18.76 6.51
C ASN A 87 6.40 20.18 6.81
N GLY A 88 7.70 20.34 7.15
CA GLY A 88 8.31 21.62 7.51
C GLY A 88 8.46 22.57 6.33
N ASN A 89 8.64 22.04 5.13
CA ASN A 89 8.76 22.84 3.90
C ASN A 89 7.43 22.96 3.12
N ASP A 90 6.32 22.49 3.70
CA ASP A 90 5.00 22.52 3.05
C ASP A 90 4.97 21.82 1.68
N PHE A 91 5.75 20.73 1.51
CA PHE A 91 5.83 19.98 0.27
C PHE A 91 4.49 19.36 -0.12
N GLY A 92 4.31 19.14 -1.43
CA GLY A 92 3.14 18.49 -2.03
C GLY A 92 2.22 19.44 -2.79
N ILE A 93 1.49 18.89 -3.75
CA ILE A 93 0.57 19.63 -4.63
C ILE A 93 -0.86 19.52 -4.09
N GLY A 94 -1.61 20.63 -4.13
CA GLY A 94 -3.03 20.72 -3.78
C GLY A 94 -3.32 20.69 -2.29
N GLU A 95 -4.62 20.66 -1.92
CA GLU A 95 -5.08 20.75 -0.53
C GLU A 95 -4.61 19.58 0.35
N ASN A 96 -4.46 18.39 -0.23
CA ASN A 96 -3.99 17.20 0.46
C ASN A 96 -2.47 17.10 0.52
N ARG A 97 -1.76 18.03 -0.14
CA ARG A 97 -0.30 18.00 -0.23
C ARG A 97 0.19 16.65 -0.79
N GLU A 98 -0.35 16.29 -1.97
CA GLU A 98 -0.02 15.04 -2.65
C GLU A 98 1.45 15.02 -3.09
N GLY A 99 2.16 13.96 -2.74
CA GLY A 99 3.55 13.83 -3.17
C GLY A 99 4.26 12.59 -2.70
N ILE A 100 5.38 12.36 -3.37
CA ILE A 100 6.36 11.29 -3.12
C ILE A 100 7.72 11.98 -2.98
N MET A 101 8.50 11.60 -1.99
CA MET A 101 9.83 12.16 -1.76
C MET A 101 10.85 11.07 -1.52
N LEU A 102 11.93 11.09 -2.28
CA LEU A 102 13.12 10.31 -1.99
C LEU A 102 14.12 11.17 -1.24
N MET A 103 14.44 10.81 -0.01
CA MET A 103 15.50 11.43 0.78
C MET A 103 16.72 10.52 0.81
N LEU A 104 17.91 11.08 0.54
CA LEU A 104 19.19 10.44 0.75
C LEU A 104 19.97 11.16 1.86
N SER A 105 20.48 10.41 2.83
CA SER A 105 21.40 10.88 3.86
C SER A 105 22.78 10.29 3.63
N MET A 106 23.77 11.13 3.47
CA MET A 106 25.07 10.71 2.97
C MET A 106 26.01 10.17 4.05
N TYR A 107 25.85 10.62 5.31
CA TYR A 107 26.74 10.24 6.41
C TYR A 107 26.78 8.73 6.65
N ASP A 108 25.61 8.12 6.83
CA ASP A 108 25.46 6.66 7.03
C ASP A 108 24.95 5.91 5.79
N ARG A 109 24.77 6.63 4.68
CA ARG A 109 24.19 6.12 3.43
C ARG A 109 22.80 5.53 3.64
N ASP A 110 21.97 6.27 4.34
CA ASP A 110 20.58 5.94 4.58
C ASP A 110 19.67 6.62 3.56
N TYR A 111 18.56 5.99 3.24
CA TYR A 111 17.51 6.59 2.41
C TYR A 111 16.14 6.41 3.07
N ASP A 112 15.20 7.28 2.69
CA ASP A 112 13.78 7.10 2.94
C ASP A 112 12.97 7.47 1.70
N LEU A 113 12.08 6.58 1.30
CA LEU A 113 11.08 6.82 0.25
C LEU A 113 9.74 7.14 0.93
N PHE A 114 9.54 8.42 1.19
CA PHE A 114 8.33 8.94 1.82
C PHE A 114 7.21 9.12 0.80
N VAL A 115 6.00 8.70 1.16
CA VAL A 115 4.79 8.82 0.35
C VAL A 115 3.69 9.43 1.22
N ARG A 116 3.10 10.52 0.77
CA ARG A 116 1.98 11.17 1.46
C ARG A 116 0.77 10.27 1.51
N ASP A 117 0.19 10.10 2.72
CA ASP A 117 -0.99 9.26 2.92
C ASP A 117 -2.28 9.95 2.46
N GLY A 118 -3.25 9.12 2.06
CA GLY A 118 -4.65 9.53 1.87
C GLY A 118 -5.02 10.01 0.47
N GLY A 119 -4.10 9.88 -0.52
CA GLY A 119 -4.38 10.40 -1.86
C GLY A 119 -3.86 9.55 -3.01
N THR A 120 -3.58 10.22 -4.13
CA THR A 120 -3.06 9.61 -5.36
C THR A 120 -1.68 8.98 -5.15
N ALA A 121 -0.83 9.64 -4.37
CA ALA A 121 0.51 9.15 -4.05
C ALA A 121 0.46 7.77 -3.37
N GLU A 122 -0.32 7.62 -2.29
CA GLU A 122 -0.48 6.34 -1.58
C GLU A 122 -1.18 5.29 -2.45
N TYR A 123 -2.17 5.71 -3.26
CA TYR A 123 -2.85 4.81 -4.17
C TYR A 123 -1.90 4.24 -5.23
N ALA A 124 -1.02 5.05 -5.79
CA ALA A 124 -0.02 4.66 -6.78
C ALA A 124 1.08 3.82 -6.12
N VAL A 125 1.70 4.34 -5.04
CA VAL A 125 2.92 3.81 -4.43
C VAL A 125 2.62 3.27 -3.03
N ASN A 126 1.85 2.18 -2.98
CA ASN A 126 1.56 1.46 -1.74
C ASN A 126 2.82 0.74 -1.19
N LYS A 127 2.71 0.10 -0.02
CA LYS A 127 3.83 -0.62 0.63
C LYS A 127 4.58 -1.60 -0.29
N TYR A 128 3.85 -2.36 -1.12
CA TYR A 128 4.48 -3.27 -2.08
C TYR A 128 5.18 -2.50 -3.20
N GLY A 129 4.54 -1.46 -3.72
CA GLY A 129 5.10 -0.58 -4.75
C GLY A 129 6.38 0.10 -4.28
N ARG A 130 6.41 0.65 -3.05
CA ARG A 130 7.62 1.25 -2.47
C ARG A 130 8.80 0.28 -2.46
N HIS A 131 8.59 -0.94 -2.00
CA HIS A 131 9.66 -1.95 -1.98
C HIS A 131 10.15 -2.31 -3.38
N GLN A 132 9.26 -2.37 -4.38
CA GLN A 132 9.68 -2.63 -5.75
C GLN A 132 10.41 -1.43 -6.36
N MET A 133 9.99 -0.21 -6.07
CA MET A 133 10.68 1.00 -6.52
C MET A 133 12.09 1.09 -5.96
N THR A 134 12.29 0.78 -4.68
CA THR A 134 13.62 0.83 -4.06
C THR A 134 14.58 -0.15 -4.71
N GLU A 135 14.14 -1.33 -5.14
CA GLU A 135 14.98 -2.30 -5.86
C GLU A 135 15.50 -1.76 -7.21
N VAL A 136 14.81 -0.79 -7.82
CA VAL A 136 15.19 -0.24 -9.13
C VAL A 136 16.39 0.71 -9.04
N PHE A 137 16.40 1.62 -8.06
CA PHE A 137 17.42 2.68 -7.98
C PHE A 137 18.58 2.39 -7.01
N LEU A 138 18.43 1.44 -6.08
CA LEU A 138 19.47 1.19 -5.05
C LEU A 138 20.78 0.70 -5.62
N ASP A 139 20.76 -0.09 -6.69
CA ASP A 139 21.98 -0.58 -7.32
C ASP A 139 22.86 0.57 -7.86
N ASN A 140 22.24 1.60 -8.44
CA ASN A 140 22.94 2.79 -8.91
C ASN A 140 23.54 3.59 -7.76
N PHE A 141 22.78 3.83 -6.70
CA PHE A 141 23.29 4.52 -5.51
C PHE A 141 24.41 3.74 -4.83
N GLY A 142 24.32 2.41 -4.75
CA GLY A 142 25.39 1.55 -4.24
C GLY A 142 26.70 1.69 -5.03
N ASN A 143 26.60 2.03 -6.33
CA ASN A 143 27.75 2.28 -7.22
C ASN A 143 28.17 3.75 -7.30
N ASN A 144 27.55 4.65 -6.52
CA ASN A 144 27.70 6.10 -6.56
C ASN A 144 27.29 6.75 -7.91
N ASP A 145 26.40 6.08 -8.67
CA ASP A 145 25.75 6.66 -9.83
C ASP A 145 24.49 7.43 -9.40
N TRP A 146 24.70 8.65 -8.92
CA TRP A 146 23.62 9.48 -8.38
C TRP A 146 22.59 9.84 -9.42
N VAL A 147 23.06 10.29 -10.59
CA VAL A 147 22.19 10.70 -11.70
C VAL A 147 21.39 9.53 -12.23
N GLY A 148 22.04 8.37 -12.42
CA GLY A 148 21.34 7.14 -12.83
C GLY A 148 20.27 6.73 -11.83
N GLY A 149 20.60 6.72 -10.54
CA GLY A 149 19.64 6.37 -9.48
C GLY A 149 18.45 7.32 -9.39
N PHE A 150 18.68 8.63 -9.52
CA PHE A 150 17.59 9.62 -9.53
C PHE A 150 16.72 9.52 -10.79
N LYS A 151 17.30 9.27 -11.96
CA LYS A 151 16.53 9.01 -13.19
C LYS A 151 15.67 7.76 -13.07
N ASP A 152 16.20 6.70 -12.51
CA ASP A 152 15.46 5.47 -12.26
C ASP A 152 14.29 5.71 -11.28
N TYR A 153 14.52 6.48 -10.21
CA TYR A 153 13.46 6.88 -9.27
C TYR A 153 12.36 7.69 -9.96
N LEU A 154 12.72 8.73 -10.72
CA LEU A 154 11.75 9.55 -11.45
C LEU A 154 10.98 8.73 -12.49
N SER A 155 11.66 7.87 -13.23
CA SER A 155 11.02 6.96 -14.19
C SER A 155 10.04 6.00 -13.52
N ALA A 156 10.42 5.45 -12.37
CA ALA A 156 9.52 4.61 -11.58
C ALA A 156 8.30 5.38 -11.06
N CYS A 157 8.47 6.64 -10.62
CA CYS A 157 7.34 7.51 -10.23
C CYS A 157 6.38 7.73 -11.41
N ASP A 158 6.88 8.06 -12.61
CA ASP A 158 6.07 8.24 -13.82
C ASP A 158 5.28 6.97 -14.15
N GLU A 159 5.93 5.80 -14.14
CA GLU A 159 5.26 4.53 -14.39
C GLU A 159 4.16 4.23 -13.37
N TYR A 160 4.44 4.34 -12.06
CA TYR A 160 3.49 4.01 -11.02
C TYR A 160 2.30 4.96 -10.97
N LEU A 161 2.54 6.26 -11.16
CA LEU A 161 1.49 7.27 -11.23
C LEU A 161 0.63 7.07 -12.48
N SER A 162 1.23 6.77 -13.63
CA SER A 162 0.51 6.45 -14.87
C SER A 162 -0.39 5.22 -14.71
N LEU A 163 0.13 4.14 -14.12
CA LEU A 163 -0.66 2.94 -13.85
C LEU A 163 -1.82 3.20 -12.87
N ALA A 164 -1.58 4.05 -11.88
CA ALA A 164 -2.61 4.46 -10.92
C ALA A 164 -3.73 5.28 -11.59
N GLU A 165 -3.39 6.21 -12.48
CA GLU A 165 -4.35 6.98 -13.27
C GLU A 165 -5.23 6.09 -14.15
N GLN A 166 -4.65 5.02 -14.71
CA GLN A 166 -5.38 4.01 -15.48
C GLN A 166 -6.22 3.06 -14.61
N GLY A 167 -6.20 3.21 -13.27
CA GLY A 167 -6.92 2.35 -12.33
C GLY A 167 -6.24 1.00 -12.06
N HIS A 168 -4.99 0.83 -12.47
CA HIS A 168 -4.21 -0.40 -12.33
C HIS A 168 -2.94 -0.21 -11.47
N PRO A 169 -3.04 0.32 -10.23
CA PRO A 169 -1.86 0.55 -9.40
C PRO A 169 -1.11 -0.75 -9.12
N VAL A 170 0.21 -0.66 -8.97
CA VAL A 170 1.06 -1.81 -8.69
C VAL A 170 0.68 -2.45 -7.35
N ARG A 171 0.28 -3.71 -7.40
CA ARG A 171 -0.18 -4.49 -6.23
C ARG A 171 0.55 -5.82 -6.16
N LYS A 172 0.67 -6.34 -4.94
CA LYS A 172 1.25 -7.68 -4.76
C LYS A 172 0.43 -8.72 -5.51
N PRO A 173 1.01 -9.51 -6.42
CA PRO A 173 0.28 -10.48 -7.21
C PRO A 173 -0.24 -11.61 -6.32
N LEU A 174 -1.56 -11.69 -6.14
CA LEU A 174 -2.22 -12.70 -5.30
C LEU A 174 -1.96 -14.12 -5.79
N ILE A 175 -1.69 -14.30 -7.08
CA ILE A 175 -1.45 -15.62 -7.69
C ILE A 175 -0.21 -16.32 -7.09
N LYS A 176 0.80 -15.57 -6.63
CA LYS A 176 1.98 -16.14 -5.97
C LYS A 176 1.71 -16.62 -4.54
N VAL A 177 0.73 -16.02 -3.87
CA VAL A 177 0.38 -16.35 -2.48
C VAL A 177 -0.67 -17.46 -2.41
N LEU A 178 -1.53 -17.56 -3.41
CA LEU A 178 -2.66 -18.51 -3.48
C LEU A 178 -2.25 -19.98 -3.32
N PRO A 179 -1.25 -20.52 -4.05
CA PRO A 179 -0.87 -21.93 -3.91
C PRO A 179 -0.27 -22.23 -2.53
N MET A 180 0.48 -21.30 -1.94
CA MET A 180 1.04 -21.46 -0.60
C MET A 180 -0.06 -21.46 0.48
N ALA A 181 -1.03 -20.55 0.39
CA ALA A 181 -2.17 -20.48 1.29
C ALA A 181 -3.05 -21.74 1.19
N LEU A 182 -3.27 -22.25 -0.02
CA LEU A 182 -4.03 -23.46 -0.27
C LEU A 182 -3.30 -24.68 0.29
N GLY A 183 -1.99 -24.77 0.12
CA GLY A 183 -1.15 -25.83 0.71
C GLY A 183 -1.26 -25.88 2.23
N ILE A 184 -1.12 -24.74 2.90
CA ILE A 184 -1.26 -24.62 4.37
C ILE A 184 -2.67 -25.02 4.79
N GLY A 185 -3.71 -24.55 4.08
CA GLY A 185 -5.11 -24.88 4.36
C GLY A 185 -5.38 -26.40 4.29
N VAL A 186 -4.85 -27.08 3.27
CA VAL A 186 -4.99 -28.53 3.11
C VAL A 186 -4.29 -29.27 4.26
N VAL A 187 -3.08 -28.88 4.64
CA VAL A 187 -2.34 -29.51 5.76
C VAL A 187 -3.11 -29.37 7.08
N LEU A 188 -3.62 -28.18 7.37
CA LEU A 188 -4.43 -27.92 8.57
C LEU A 188 -5.72 -28.74 8.57
N ALA A 189 -6.43 -28.80 7.43
CA ALA A 189 -7.65 -29.59 7.29
C ALA A 189 -7.38 -31.09 7.53
N LEU A 190 -6.30 -31.63 6.96
CA LEU A 190 -5.89 -33.02 7.17
C LEU A 190 -5.54 -33.30 8.66
N ALA A 191 -4.82 -32.40 9.31
CA ALA A 191 -4.48 -32.53 10.73
C ALA A 191 -5.73 -32.58 11.60
N VAL A 192 -6.71 -31.71 11.36
CA VAL A 192 -8.00 -31.72 12.07
C VAL A 192 -8.78 -32.98 11.78
N CYS A 193 -8.86 -33.45 10.53
CA CYS A 193 -9.54 -34.68 10.17
C CYS A 193 -8.91 -35.91 10.85
N LEU A 194 -7.58 -35.98 10.88
CA LEU A 194 -6.87 -37.06 11.54
C LEU A 194 -7.08 -37.05 13.07
N PHE A 195 -7.08 -35.86 13.68
CA PHE A 195 -7.39 -35.69 15.09
C PHE A 195 -8.80 -36.13 15.43
N LEU A 196 -9.81 -35.73 14.67
CA LEU A 196 -11.20 -36.14 14.84
C LEU A 196 -11.36 -37.67 14.63
N LYS A 197 -10.73 -38.22 13.58
CA LYS A 197 -10.71 -39.67 13.33
C LYS A 197 -10.09 -40.45 14.48
N SER A 198 -9.03 -39.95 15.09
CA SER A 198 -8.39 -40.56 16.27
C SER A 198 -9.34 -40.57 17.47
N LYS A 199 -10.11 -39.51 17.67
CA LYS A 199 -11.14 -39.43 18.73
C LYS A 199 -12.30 -40.39 18.49
N MET A 200 -12.69 -40.63 17.26
CA MET A 200 -13.80 -41.52 16.90
C MET A 200 -13.44 -43.02 17.05
N LYS A 201 -12.17 -43.37 17.07
CA LYS A 201 -11.74 -44.77 17.30
C LYS A 201 -11.97 -45.28 18.74
N SER A 202 -12.37 -44.40 19.65
CA SER A 202 -12.64 -44.79 21.05
C SER A 202 -14.03 -45.44 21.26
N VAL A 203 -14.90 -45.39 20.27
CA VAL A 203 -16.18 -46.11 20.33
C VAL A 203 -15.93 -47.52 19.84
N ARG A 204 -15.56 -48.42 20.78
CA ARG A 204 -15.68 -49.87 20.53
C ARG A 204 -17.17 -50.21 20.64
N GLN A 205 -17.73 -50.87 19.63
CA GLN A 205 -18.99 -51.55 19.78
C GLN A 205 -18.79 -52.54 20.92
N GLY A 206 -19.51 -52.34 22.03
CA GLY A 206 -19.49 -53.27 23.13
C GLY A 206 -20.10 -54.57 22.62
N ALA A 207 -19.27 -55.61 22.50
CA ALA A 207 -19.72 -56.94 22.15
C ALA A 207 -20.53 -57.60 23.30
N GLU A 208 -20.68 -56.86 24.40
CA GLU A 208 -21.37 -57.35 25.60
C GLU A 208 -22.88 -57.38 25.44
N ALA A 209 -23.47 -56.65 24.49
CA ALA A 209 -24.90 -56.68 24.23
C ALA A 209 -25.36 -58.04 23.67
N ASP A 210 -24.51 -58.74 22.94
CA ASP A 210 -24.80 -60.05 22.40
C ASP A 210 -24.88 -61.13 23.48
N THR A 211 -24.29 -60.89 24.65
CA THR A 211 -24.30 -61.82 25.77
C THR A 211 -25.66 -61.88 26.49
N TYR A 212 -26.47 -60.86 26.32
CA TYR A 212 -27.79 -60.70 26.90
C TYR A 212 -28.95 -61.14 26.00
N VAL A 213 -28.63 -61.43 24.72
CA VAL A 213 -29.63 -61.90 23.76
C VAL A 213 -29.60 -63.42 23.68
N THR A 214 -30.73 -64.08 23.98
CA THR A 214 -30.88 -65.48 23.84
C THR A 214 -30.73 -65.91 22.38
N ALA A 215 -30.38 -67.23 22.15
CA ALA A 215 -30.23 -67.79 20.80
C ALA A 215 -31.47 -67.63 19.89
N GLU A 216 -32.60 -67.27 20.44
CA GLU A 216 -33.87 -67.02 19.74
C GLU A 216 -34.07 -65.55 19.34
N GLY A 217 -33.07 -64.66 19.63
CA GLY A 217 -33.15 -63.25 19.30
C GLY A 217 -33.90 -62.37 20.33
N LEU A 218 -33.90 -61.06 20.13
CA LEU A 218 -34.56 -60.07 20.99
C LEU A 218 -36.04 -60.00 20.63
N ASN A 219 -36.91 -60.47 21.52
CA ASN A 219 -38.37 -60.37 21.32
C ASN A 219 -38.89 -59.16 22.12
N LEU A 220 -39.11 -58.06 21.41
CA LEU A 220 -39.62 -56.83 22.01
C LEU A 220 -41.13 -56.84 21.98
N THR A 221 -41.78 -56.80 23.13
CA THR A 221 -43.23 -56.69 23.26
C THR A 221 -43.77 -55.29 22.99
N GLU A 222 -42.93 -54.28 23.19
CA GLU A 222 -43.24 -52.89 22.83
C GLU A 222 -41.97 -52.17 22.35
N GLN A 223 -42.05 -51.45 21.27
CA GLN A 223 -41.01 -50.62 20.73
C GLN A 223 -41.55 -49.18 20.49
N TYR A 224 -41.09 -48.21 21.30
CA TYR A 224 -41.43 -46.84 21.08
C TYR A 224 -40.21 -45.97 21.35
N ASP A 225 -40.05 -44.93 20.55
CA ASP A 225 -39.00 -43.92 20.70
C ASP A 225 -39.61 -42.66 21.29
N ARG A 226 -39.14 -42.26 22.48
CA ARG A 226 -39.62 -41.05 23.16
C ARG A 226 -38.48 -40.06 23.29
N TYR A 227 -38.58 -38.99 22.52
CA TYR A 227 -37.69 -37.86 22.64
C TYR A 227 -37.82 -37.22 24.02
N THR A 228 -36.75 -37.12 24.78
CA THR A 228 -36.77 -36.60 26.14
C THR A 228 -36.32 -35.13 26.24
N HIS A 229 -35.25 -34.76 25.62
CA HIS A 229 -34.81 -33.35 25.57
C HIS A 229 -33.58 -33.17 24.67
N THR A 230 -33.35 -31.92 24.22
CA THR A 230 -32.13 -31.52 23.55
C THR A 230 -31.35 -30.58 24.47
N THR A 231 -30.11 -30.91 24.79
CA THR A 231 -29.20 -30.00 25.48
C THR A 231 -28.39 -29.21 24.48
N LYS A 232 -28.61 -27.89 24.39
CA LYS A 232 -27.80 -26.98 23.59
C LYS A 232 -26.75 -26.30 24.46
N THR A 233 -25.48 -26.62 24.26
CA THR A 233 -24.37 -25.91 24.89
C THR A 233 -23.76 -24.97 23.88
N SER A 234 -23.87 -23.64 24.08
CA SER A 234 -23.19 -22.65 23.30
C SER A 234 -22.04 -22.05 24.10
N ARG A 235 -20.82 -22.12 23.56
CA ARG A 235 -19.63 -21.48 24.13
C ARG A 235 -19.25 -20.31 23.23
N LYS A 236 -19.22 -19.12 23.79
CA LYS A 236 -18.73 -17.93 23.08
C LYS A 236 -17.21 -18.05 22.92
N ILE A 237 -16.74 -18.07 21.68
CA ILE A 237 -15.30 -18.04 21.36
C ILE A 237 -14.84 -16.61 21.51
N SER A 238 -13.97 -16.34 22.49
CA SER A 238 -13.25 -15.07 22.57
C SER A 238 -12.26 -14.97 21.42
N LYS A 239 -12.32 -13.86 20.68
CA LYS A 239 -11.40 -13.55 19.61
C LYS A 239 -10.16 -12.96 20.25
N ASP A 240 -9.12 -13.76 20.42
CA ASP A 240 -7.80 -13.26 20.76
C ASP A 240 -7.21 -12.61 19.50
N SER A 241 -7.03 -11.31 19.57
CA SER A 241 -6.33 -10.52 18.59
C SER A 241 -4.84 -10.60 18.91
N ASP A 242 -4.12 -11.44 18.20
CA ASP A 242 -2.66 -11.40 18.20
C ASP A 242 -2.24 -10.49 17.03
N SER A 243 -1.72 -9.33 17.36
CA SER A 243 -1.20 -8.34 16.42
C SER A 243 0.24 -8.03 16.78
N GLY A 244 1.15 -8.68 16.08
CA GLY A 244 2.55 -8.33 16.05
C GLY A 244 2.92 -7.79 14.68
N SER A 245 2.65 -6.52 14.44
CA SER A 245 3.24 -5.75 13.35
C SER A 245 3.24 -4.28 13.77
N SER A 246 4.40 -3.75 14.05
CA SER A 246 4.58 -2.33 14.31
C SER A 246 4.56 -1.57 12.98
N ASP A 247 3.38 -1.17 12.55
CA ASP A 247 3.22 -0.14 11.53
C ASP A 247 3.29 1.22 12.22
N HIS A 248 4.32 1.99 11.89
CA HIS A 248 4.42 3.38 12.31
C HIS A 248 3.57 4.21 11.36
N SER A 249 2.40 4.60 11.78
CA SER A 249 1.57 5.62 11.15
C SER A 249 1.43 6.79 12.12
N GLY A 250 2.17 7.83 11.89
CA GLY A 250 2.07 9.09 12.62
C GLY A 250 2.70 10.19 11.77
N GLY A 251 1.92 11.22 11.42
CA GLY A 251 2.44 12.37 10.68
C GLY A 251 1.96 12.48 9.23
N GLY A 252 0.97 11.69 8.81
CA GLY A 252 0.29 11.88 7.53
C GLY A 252 1.05 11.36 6.30
N GLY A 253 2.00 10.45 6.49
CA GLY A 253 2.70 9.76 5.41
C GLY A 253 3.13 8.34 5.81
N SER A 254 3.45 7.54 4.81
CA SER A 254 4.01 6.20 4.97
C SER A 254 5.29 6.08 4.16
N SER A 255 6.26 5.30 4.63
CA SER A 255 7.55 5.22 3.98
C SER A 255 8.18 3.82 3.97
N THR A 256 9.26 3.70 3.24
CA THR A 256 10.20 2.59 3.27
C THR A 256 11.60 3.14 3.37
N SER A 257 12.31 2.79 4.42
CA SER A 257 13.67 3.23 4.70
C SER A 257 14.66 2.07 4.72
N GLY A 258 15.92 2.37 4.48
CA GLY A 258 17.02 1.41 4.50
C GLY A 258 18.36 2.05 4.20
N LYS A 259 19.39 1.21 3.96
CA LYS A 259 20.74 1.63 3.56
C LYS A 259 21.01 1.27 2.10
N PHE A 260 21.89 2.03 1.47
CA PHE A 260 22.32 1.86 0.09
C PHE A 260 23.86 1.85 -0.07
#